data_7b78ebf1417c1a6a7d678d75921f4154
#
_entry.id   7b78ebf1417c1a6a7d678d75921f4154
#
_cell.length_a   1.000
_cell.length_b   1.000
_cell.length_c   1.000
_cell.angle_alpha   90.00
_cell.angle_beta   90.00
_cell.angle_gamma   90.00
#
_symmetry.space_group_name_H-M   'P 1'
#
loop_
_entity.id
_entity.type
_entity.pdbx_description
1 polymer ?
#
loop_
_entity_poly.entity_id
_entity_poly.type
_entity_poly.pdbx_seq_one_letter_code
_entity_poly.pdbx_strand_id
1 'polypeptide(L)'
;MVSVSRRSLLALGAALPLLGRLDWAVASPPPAKADKVRLNYNESPYGPSGAAREAMREAIATAGRYPYGHMYGLAALFAQQQGIAEEQVAVFSGSMAALRYAVLAFTGETRGLVMATPSYEVPRQAAESRKAPVREVDLNTEHAHDIPAMLAADPQAGMLYVCNPNNPTGTMTPTDAIRQALADKPKGSVLVVDEAYIDFSDAPSCVSWVKEHDDLLVLRTFSKIYGMAGARVGLAIGAPALLERLAVFGGDNVPAGTGLLGARASLEDVKLLPQRKALNAQRREETITWVKARGFTCTASQSNCFMIDVKQPAEQVIEKLAGQGVLIGRVWKNWPQWVRVTVGSKREMARFREVFAAQMSSV
;
A
#
# COMPACT_ATOMS: atom_id res chain seq x y z
N MET A 1 23.66 -32.36 25.72
CA MET A 1 22.47 -33.23 25.58
C MET A 1 22.18 -33.84 26.95
N VAL A 2 21.21 -33.30 27.67
CA VAL A 2 20.74 -33.85 28.95
C VAL A 2 19.42 -34.56 28.66
N SER A 3 19.47 -35.89 28.78
CA SER A 3 18.33 -36.80 28.59
C SER A 3 17.42 -36.72 29.80
N VAL A 4 16.21 -36.21 29.68
CA VAL A 4 15.19 -36.25 30.73
C VAL A 4 14.41 -37.55 30.58
N SER A 5 14.54 -38.44 31.54
CA SER A 5 13.91 -39.77 31.61
C SER A 5 12.40 -39.66 31.88
N ARG A 6 11.61 -40.50 31.16
CA ARG A 6 10.14 -40.64 31.31
C ARG A 6 9.66 -41.04 32.73
N ARG A 7 10.52 -41.31 33.65
CA ARG A 7 10.16 -41.68 35.04
C ARG A 7 9.96 -40.52 36.01
N SER A 8 10.30 -39.27 35.63
CA SER A 8 10.13 -38.09 36.47
C SER A 8 8.75 -37.42 36.37
N LEU A 9 7.85 -37.94 35.54
CA LEU A 9 6.52 -37.37 35.28
C LEU A 9 5.38 -38.05 36.08
N LEU A 10 5.67 -39.05 36.91
CA LEU A 10 4.64 -39.79 37.67
C LEU A 10 4.60 -39.49 39.17
N ALA A 11 5.33 -38.50 39.68
CA ALA A 11 5.40 -38.20 41.11
C ALA A 11 4.70 -36.89 41.52
N LEU A 12 3.79 -36.30 40.71
CA LEU A 12 3.02 -35.10 41.06
C LEU A 12 1.51 -35.29 40.90
N GLY A 13 1.03 -36.42 41.44
CA GLY A 13 -0.40 -36.75 41.47
C GLY A 13 -0.92 -36.96 42.88
N ALA A 14 -0.89 -35.95 43.76
CA ALA A 14 -1.69 -35.96 45.03
C ALA A 14 -1.55 -34.61 45.74
N ALA A 15 -2.22 -33.56 45.26
CA ALA A 15 -2.64 -32.41 46.07
C ALA A 15 -3.65 -31.54 45.28
N LEU A 16 -4.89 -31.92 45.26
CA LEU A 16 -6.03 -31.07 45.16
C LEU A 16 -6.77 -31.19 46.49
N PRO A 17 -7.24 -30.16 47.19
CA PRO A 17 -8.14 -29.15 46.63
C PRO A 17 -7.87 -27.74 47.17
N LEU A 18 -7.90 -26.76 46.33
CA LEU A 18 -8.33 -25.38 46.62
C LEU A 18 -8.37 -24.62 45.28
N LEU A 19 -9.29 -25.05 44.44
CA LEU A 19 -9.73 -24.19 43.30
C LEU A 19 -10.54 -23.04 43.87
N GLY A 20 -9.84 -22.05 44.44
CA GLY A 20 -10.33 -20.70 44.50
C GLY A 20 -10.64 -20.29 43.04
N ARG A 21 -11.82 -19.75 42.79
CA ARG A 21 -12.19 -19.10 41.53
C ARG A 21 -11.02 -18.21 41.13
N LEU A 22 -10.32 -18.59 40.06
CA LEU A 22 -9.54 -17.67 39.30
C LEU A 22 -10.55 -16.70 38.66
N ASP A 23 -10.87 -15.64 39.38
CA ASP A 23 -11.44 -14.46 38.76
C ASP A 23 -10.39 -13.99 37.76
N TRP A 24 -10.64 -14.28 36.50
CA TRP A 24 -9.97 -13.59 35.41
C TRP A 24 -10.41 -12.14 35.57
N ALA A 25 -9.67 -11.38 36.40
CA ALA A 25 -9.75 -9.93 36.37
C ALA A 25 -9.45 -9.56 34.94
N VAL A 26 -10.50 -9.27 34.18
CA VAL A 26 -10.38 -8.58 32.88
C VAL A 26 -9.69 -7.28 33.27
N ALA A 27 -8.36 -7.25 33.06
CA ALA A 27 -7.60 -6.05 33.29
C ALA A 27 -8.30 -4.96 32.47
N SER A 28 -8.79 -3.94 33.17
CA SER A 28 -9.36 -2.76 32.52
C SER A 28 -8.36 -2.35 31.45
N PRO A 29 -8.77 -2.14 30.19
CA PRO A 29 -7.86 -1.70 29.16
C PRO A 29 -7.11 -0.48 29.71
N PRO A 30 -5.78 -0.40 29.53
CA PRO A 30 -5.04 0.75 30.01
C PRO A 30 -5.73 2.02 29.51
N PRO A 31 -5.77 3.10 30.30
CA PRO A 31 -6.42 4.33 29.92
C PRO A 31 -5.92 4.69 28.52
N ALA A 32 -6.85 4.96 27.61
CA ALA A 32 -6.56 5.28 26.23
C ALA A 32 -5.47 6.36 26.22
N LYS A 33 -4.24 6.02 25.84
CA LYS A 33 -3.18 7.00 25.58
C LYS A 33 -3.81 7.97 24.60
N ALA A 34 -3.75 9.27 24.90
CA ALA A 34 -4.31 10.33 24.06
C ALA A 34 -4.11 9.96 22.59
N ASP A 35 -5.21 9.82 21.84
CA ASP A 35 -5.22 9.25 20.49
C ASP A 35 -4.19 9.98 19.63
N LYS A 36 -3.08 9.32 19.32
CA LYS A 36 -2.05 9.87 18.45
C LYS A 36 -2.66 10.06 17.06
N VAL A 37 -2.46 11.24 16.49
CA VAL A 37 -2.80 11.52 15.09
C VAL A 37 -1.85 10.74 14.17
N ARG A 38 -2.37 9.81 13.39
CA ARG A 38 -1.59 8.86 12.59
C ARG A 38 -1.59 9.24 11.11
N LEU A 39 -0.58 10.01 10.69
CA LEU A 39 -0.40 10.47 9.31
C LEU A 39 0.86 9.87 8.65
N ASN A 40 1.24 8.65 9.02
CA ASN A 40 2.52 8.04 8.65
C ASN A 40 2.44 6.81 7.74
N TYR A 41 1.26 6.20 7.53
CA TYR A 41 1.14 4.95 6.77
C TYR A 41 0.28 5.03 5.50
N ASN A 42 -0.14 6.22 5.09
CA ASN A 42 -1.06 6.40 3.95
C ASN A 42 -2.34 5.57 4.13
N GLU A 43 -2.84 5.51 5.38
CA GLU A 43 -4.11 4.88 5.70
C GLU A 43 -5.27 5.86 5.46
N SER A 44 -6.47 5.34 5.24
CA SER A 44 -7.68 6.17 5.21
C SER A 44 -8.16 6.46 6.63
N PRO A 45 -8.40 7.71 7.00
CA PRO A 45 -8.88 8.06 8.34
C PRO A 45 -10.33 7.60 8.60
N TYR A 46 -11.03 7.18 7.56
CA TYR A 46 -12.46 6.82 7.64
C TYR A 46 -12.69 5.31 7.82
N GLY A 47 -11.65 4.48 7.62
CA GLY A 47 -11.80 3.02 7.65
C GLY A 47 -12.71 2.49 6.52
N PRO A 48 -13.19 1.24 6.59
CA PRO A 48 -14.13 0.66 5.64
C PRO A 48 -15.47 1.41 5.61
N SER A 49 -16.18 1.39 4.47
CA SER A 49 -17.54 1.98 4.35
C SER A 49 -18.55 1.28 5.27
N GLY A 50 -19.73 1.85 5.43
CA GLY A 50 -20.83 1.22 6.20
C GLY A 50 -21.17 -0.15 5.63
N ALA A 51 -21.36 -0.24 4.31
CA ALA A 51 -21.66 -1.48 3.61
C ALA A 51 -20.52 -2.51 3.78
N ALA A 52 -19.26 -2.08 3.62
CA ALA A 52 -18.12 -2.96 3.81
C ALA A 52 -18.04 -3.50 5.25
N ARG A 53 -18.25 -2.66 6.28
CA ARG A 53 -18.26 -3.11 7.68
C ARG A 53 -19.35 -4.13 7.96
N GLU A 54 -20.53 -3.96 7.38
CA GLU A 54 -21.63 -4.91 7.56
C GLU A 54 -21.30 -6.24 6.89
N ALA A 55 -20.89 -6.23 5.63
CA ALA A 55 -20.47 -7.44 4.92
C ALA A 55 -19.33 -8.19 5.64
N MET A 56 -18.36 -7.44 6.20
CA MET A 56 -17.29 -8.03 7.02
C MET A 56 -17.80 -8.69 8.28
N ARG A 57 -18.83 -8.11 8.94
CA ARG A 57 -19.44 -8.67 10.16
C ARG A 57 -20.21 -9.95 9.87
N GLU A 58 -20.99 -9.97 8.80
CA GLU A 58 -21.73 -11.15 8.33
C GLU A 58 -20.77 -12.29 7.95
N ALA A 59 -19.64 -11.98 7.33
CA ALA A 59 -18.63 -12.96 6.93
C ALA A 59 -18.03 -13.76 8.10
N ILE A 60 -18.11 -13.26 9.34
CA ILE A 60 -17.60 -13.96 10.52
C ILE A 60 -18.33 -15.30 10.71
N ALA A 61 -19.64 -15.35 10.42
CA ALA A 61 -20.45 -16.56 10.56
C ALA A 61 -19.96 -17.72 9.67
N THR A 62 -19.30 -17.42 8.55
CA THR A 62 -18.78 -18.41 7.59
C THR A 62 -17.26 -18.61 7.67
N ALA A 63 -16.59 -18.01 8.66
CA ALA A 63 -15.12 -18.03 8.78
C ALA A 63 -14.51 -19.43 8.95
N GLY A 64 -15.30 -20.44 9.27
CA GLY A 64 -14.86 -21.85 9.31
C GLY A 64 -14.70 -22.52 7.94
N ARG A 65 -14.90 -21.80 6.83
CA ARG A 65 -14.80 -22.31 5.46
C ARG A 65 -13.79 -21.51 4.65
N TYR A 66 -13.08 -22.18 3.73
CA TYR A 66 -12.22 -21.50 2.76
C TYR A 66 -13.07 -20.66 1.80
N PRO A 67 -12.74 -19.37 1.60
CA PRO A 67 -13.61 -18.43 0.90
C PRO A 67 -13.32 -18.35 -0.62
N TYR A 68 -13.01 -19.46 -1.29
CA TYR A 68 -12.68 -19.46 -2.73
C TYR A 68 -13.78 -18.83 -3.60
N GLY A 69 -15.05 -19.16 -3.33
CA GLY A 69 -16.17 -18.57 -4.08
C GLY A 69 -16.25 -17.04 -3.95
N HIS A 70 -15.91 -16.51 -2.78
CA HIS A 70 -15.85 -15.05 -2.58
C HIS A 70 -14.66 -14.41 -3.30
N MET A 71 -13.53 -15.12 -3.38
CA MET A 71 -12.35 -14.69 -4.10
C MET A 71 -12.62 -14.58 -5.61
N TYR A 72 -13.17 -15.64 -6.22
CA TYR A 72 -13.56 -15.63 -7.63
C TYR A 72 -14.66 -14.62 -7.91
N GLY A 73 -15.67 -14.51 -7.05
CA GLY A 73 -16.74 -13.53 -7.21
C GLY A 73 -16.25 -12.07 -7.11
N LEU A 74 -15.19 -11.80 -6.35
CA LEU A 74 -14.55 -10.48 -6.33
C LEU A 74 -13.80 -10.19 -7.63
N ALA A 75 -13.05 -11.17 -8.15
CA ALA A 75 -12.34 -11.06 -9.44
C ALA A 75 -13.32 -10.81 -10.58
N ALA A 76 -14.38 -11.61 -10.68
CA ALA A 76 -15.43 -11.47 -11.69
C ALA A 76 -16.11 -10.10 -11.64
N LEU A 77 -16.48 -9.61 -10.44
CA LEU A 77 -17.09 -8.29 -10.28
C LEU A 77 -16.14 -7.18 -10.74
N PHE A 78 -14.88 -7.22 -10.34
CA PHE A 78 -13.90 -6.23 -10.77
C PHE A 78 -13.69 -6.28 -12.29
N ALA A 79 -13.51 -7.47 -12.86
CA ALA A 79 -13.36 -7.66 -14.30
C ALA A 79 -14.54 -7.08 -15.09
N GLN A 80 -15.78 -7.37 -14.65
CA GLN A 80 -17.00 -6.82 -15.24
C GLN A 80 -17.01 -5.28 -15.20
N GLN A 81 -16.67 -4.67 -14.05
CA GLN A 81 -16.65 -3.22 -13.90
C GLN A 81 -15.58 -2.55 -14.76
N GLN A 82 -14.46 -3.24 -15.02
CA GLN A 82 -13.37 -2.73 -15.87
C GLN A 82 -13.50 -3.14 -17.34
N GLY A 83 -14.49 -3.99 -17.67
CA GLY A 83 -14.71 -4.50 -19.03
C GLY A 83 -13.54 -5.34 -19.55
N ILE A 84 -12.89 -6.13 -18.70
CA ILE A 84 -11.81 -7.10 -19.02
C ILE A 84 -12.28 -8.53 -18.74
N ALA A 85 -11.50 -9.52 -19.16
CA ALA A 85 -11.81 -10.92 -18.87
C ALA A 85 -11.52 -11.28 -17.40
N GLU A 86 -12.30 -12.20 -16.83
CA GLU A 86 -12.12 -12.62 -15.42
C GLU A 86 -10.76 -13.25 -15.19
N GLU A 87 -10.24 -14.00 -16.15
CA GLU A 87 -8.94 -14.66 -16.11
C GLU A 87 -7.76 -13.66 -16.08
N GLN A 88 -8.02 -12.40 -16.37
CA GLN A 88 -7.03 -11.32 -16.27
C GLN A 88 -6.97 -10.70 -14.86
N VAL A 89 -7.72 -11.21 -13.89
CA VAL A 89 -7.77 -10.68 -12.51
C VAL A 89 -7.44 -11.77 -11.50
N ALA A 90 -6.41 -11.55 -10.69
CA ALA A 90 -6.08 -12.41 -9.56
C ALA A 90 -6.14 -11.64 -8.24
N VAL A 91 -6.69 -12.27 -7.19
CA VAL A 91 -6.87 -11.68 -5.86
C VAL A 91 -5.78 -12.18 -4.93
N PHE A 92 -5.15 -11.25 -4.20
CA PHE A 92 -4.04 -11.54 -3.27
C PHE A 92 -4.29 -10.94 -1.88
N SER A 93 -3.56 -11.43 -0.88
CA SER A 93 -3.55 -10.88 0.48
C SER A 93 -2.88 -9.49 0.52
N GLY A 94 -3.47 -8.54 -0.19
CA GLY A 94 -3.00 -7.18 -0.46
C GLY A 94 -2.07 -7.10 -1.68
N SER A 95 -2.10 -5.95 -2.38
CA SER A 95 -1.25 -5.72 -3.58
C SER A 95 0.25 -5.84 -3.29
N MET A 96 0.68 -5.64 -2.04
CA MET A 96 2.07 -5.85 -1.64
C MET A 96 2.53 -7.31 -1.81
N ALA A 97 1.66 -8.29 -1.56
CA ALA A 97 1.97 -9.70 -1.81
C ALA A 97 2.15 -9.94 -3.31
N ALA A 98 1.19 -9.48 -4.13
CA ALA A 98 1.29 -9.57 -5.59
C ALA A 98 2.55 -8.89 -6.13
N LEU A 99 2.91 -7.71 -5.61
CA LEU A 99 4.12 -6.99 -5.99
C LEU A 99 5.40 -7.78 -5.66
N ARG A 100 5.49 -8.36 -4.47
CA ARG A 100 6.61 -9.23 -4.11
C ARG A 100 6.71 -10.44 -5.03
N TYR A 101 5.59 -11.09 -5.32
CA TYR A 101 5.55 -12.23 -6.24
C TYR A 101 5.92 -11.85 -7.66
N ALA A 102 5.52 -10.66 -8.14
CA ALA A 102 5.95 -10.13 -9.43
C ALA A 102 7.48 -9.96 -9.49
N VAL A 103 8.09 -9.37 -8.46
CA VAL A 103 9.55 -9.27 -8.40
C VAL A 103 10.19 -10.66 -8.42
N LEU A 104 9.69 -11.61 -7.62
CA LEU A 104 10.20 -12.98 -7.58
C LEU A 104 10.04 -13.71 -8.93
N ALA A 105 8.97 -13.45 -9.67
CA ALA A 105 8.67 -14.09 -10.94
C ALA A 105 9.44 -13.51 -12.13
N PHE A 106 9.72 -12.20 -12.10
CA PHE A 106 10.23 -11.48 -13.28
C PHE A 106 11.70 -11.04 -13.15
N THR A 107 12.30 -11.12 -11.95
CA THR A 107 13.71 -10.79 -11.71
C THR A 107 14.53 -12.00 -11.28
N GLY A 108 15.84 -11.89 -11.34
CA GLY A 108 16.80 -12.90 -10.91
C GLY A 108 18.23 -12.39 -11.04
N GLU A 109 19.23 -13.22 -10.82
CA GLU A 109 20.65 -12.84 -10.80
C GLU A 109 21.11 -12.15 -12.09
N THR A 110 20.54 -12.52 -13.25
CA THR A 110 20.89 -11.97 -14.56
C THR A 110 19.85 -11.01 -15.14
N ARG A 111 18.71 -10.83 -14.49
CA ARG A 111 17.62 -9.98 -14.95
C ARG A 111 17.14 -9.08 -13.80
N GLY A 112 17.54 -7.82 -13.87
CA GLY A 112 17.34 -6.86 -12.80
C GLY A 112 15.96 -6.24 -12.72
N LEU A 113 15.80 -5.42 -11.69
CA LEU A 113 14.71 -4.50 -11.47
C LEU A 113 15.16 -3.09 -11.81
N VAL A 114 14.37 -2.36 -12.60
CA VAL A 114 14.49 -0.91 -12.77
C VAL A 114 13.33 -0.24 -12.05
N MET A 115 13.60 0.74 -11.19
CA MET A 115 12.61 1.52 -10.47
C MET A 115 13.09 2.93 -10.20
N ALA A 116 12.16 3.85 -9.91
CA ALA A 116 12.52 5.20 -9.50
C ALA A 116 12.88 5.29 -8.00
N THR A 117 13.61 6.34 -7.63
CA THR A 117 13.92 6.70 -6.24
C THR A 117 13.76 8.22 -6.01
N PRO A 118 13.08 8.67 -4.94
CA PRO A 118 12.33 7.87 -3.98
C PRO A 118 11.03 7.30 -4.55
N SER A 119 10.80 6.03 -4.29
CA SER A 119 9.54 5.36 -4.61
C SER A 119 9.19 4.32 -3.54
N TYR A 120 8.20 3.45 -3.79
CA TYR A 120 7.85 2.41 -2.85
C TYR A 120 8.92 1.30 -2.82
N GLU A 121 9.54 1.06 -1.68
CA GLU A 121 10.79 0.29 -1.55
C GLU A 121 10.61 -1.23 -1.54
N VAL A 122 9.39 -1.74 -1.47
CA VAL A 122 9.14 -3.18 -1.42
C VAL A 122 9.71 -3.94 -2.63
N PRO A 123 9.63 -3.43 -3.87
CA PRO A 123 10.26 -4.11 -5.01
C PRO A 123 11.78 -4.25 -4.86
N ARG A 124 12.47 -3.19 -4.40
CA ARG A 124 13.91 -3.23 -4.14
C ARG A 124 14.27 -4.31 -3.14
N GLN A 125 13.60 -4.30 -1.97
CA GLN A 125 13.85 -5.30 -0.92
C GLN A 125 13.61 -6.73 -1.40
N ALA A 126 12.58 -6.96 -2.22
CA ALA A 126 12.30 -8.27 -2.79
C ALA A 126 13.36 -8.69 -3.82
N ALA A 127 13.83 -7.77 -4.68
CA ALA A 127 14.89 -8.04 -5.66
C ALA A 127 16.23 -8.35 -4.98
N GLU A 128 16.61 -7.56 -3.98
CA GLU A 128 17.82 -7.78 -3.17
C GLU A 128 17.82 -9.17 -2.50
N SER A 129 16.67 -9.63 -2.01
CA SER A 129 16.55 -10.96 -1.39
C SER A 129 16.81 -12.11 -2.38
N ARG A 130 16.64 -11.85 -3.69
CA ARG A 130 16.97 -12.77 -4.79
C ARG A 130 18.33 -12.54 -5.43
N LYS A 131 19.11 -11.60 -4.92
CA LYS A 131 20.36 -11.15 -5.51
C LYS A 131 20.17 -10.60 -6.95
N ALA A 132 18.96 -10.14 -7.27
CA ALA A 132 18.69 -9.51 -8.55
C ALA A 132 19.28 -8.09 -8.57
N PRO A 133 19.94 -7.66 -9.65
CA PRO A 133 20.40 -6.30 -9.80
C PRO A 133 19.26 -5.30 -9.68
N VAL A 134 19.47 -4.19 -8.96
CA VAL A 134 18.51 -3.09 -8.86
C VAL A 134 19.13 -1.83 -9.45
N ARG A 135 18.44 -1.21 -10.38
CA ARG A 135 18.76 0.11 -10.93
C ARG A 135 17.73 1.12 -10.44
N GLU A 136 18.15 1.97 -9.52
CA GLU A 136 17.35 3.08 -9.04
C GLU A 136 17.66 4.32 -9.89
N VAL A 137 16.62 4.94 -10.44
CA VAL A 137 16.68 6.16 -11.26
C VAL A 137 16.01 7.29 -10.51
N ASP A 138 16.67 8.43 -10.40
CA ASP A 138 16.09 9.59 -9.73
C ASP A 138 14.80 10.03 -10.42
N LEU A 139 13.87 10.56 -9.65
CA LEU A 139 12.68 11.22 -10.19
C LEU A 139 13.10 12.48 -10.96
N ASN A 140 12.32 12.85 -11.97
CA ASN A 140 12.56 14.08 -12.74
C ASN A 140 12.27 15.34 -11.90
N THR A 141 12.44 16.52 -12.49
CA THR A 141 12.22 17.81 -11.82
C THR A 141 10.80 18.07 -11.32
N GLU A 142 9.83 17.35 -11.86
CA GLU A 142 8.43 17.37 -11.42
C GLU A 142 8.12 16.29 -10.36
N HIS A 143 9.15 15.59 -9.92
CA HIS A 143 9.07 14.46 -8.99
C HIS A 143 8.23 13.29 -9.51
N ALA A 144 8.11 13.15 -10.83
CA ALA A 144 7.53 12.02 -11.53
C ALA A 144 8.63 11.01 -11.95
N HIS A 145 8.25 9.80 -12.35
CA HIS A 145 9.19 8.83 -12.91
C HIS A 145 9.83 9.39 -14.18
N ASP A 146 11.15 9.37 -14.26
CA ASP A 146 11.89 9.69 -15.48
C ASP A 146 11.92 8.44 -16.38
N ILE A 147 10.88 8.28 -17.18
CA ILE A 147 10.72 7.10 -18.03
C ILE A 147 11.87 6.93 -19.04
N PRO A 148 12.34 7.97 -19.75
CA PRO A 148 13.50 7.85 -20.62
C PRO A 148 14.76 7.34 -19.89
N ALA A 149 15.06 7.88 -18.74
CA ALA A 149 16.20 7.44 -17.93
C ALA A 149 16.01 6.00 -17.39
N MET A 150 14.78 5.62 -17.00
CA MET A 150 14.48 4.24 -16.59
C MET A 150 14.66 3.23 -17.72
N LEU A 151 14.26 3.56 -18.96
CA LEU A 151 14.45 2.71 -20.14
C LEU A 151 15.91 2.51 -20.48
N ALA A 152 16.75 3.53 -20.27
CA ALA A 152 18.20 3.47 -20.52
C ALA A 152 18.99 2.77 -19.41
N ALA A 153 18.41 2.58 -18.21
CA ALA A 153 19.15 2.16 -17.02
C ALA A 153 19.65 0.70 -17.04
N ASP A 154 18.91 -0.22 -17.69
CA ASP A 154 19.30 -1.63 -17.80
C ASP A 154 18.62 -2.30 -19.02
N PRO A 155 19.34 -2.53 -20.10
CA PRO A 155 18.78 -3.18 -21.31
C PRO A 155 18.44 -4.66 -21.10
N GLN A 156 18.87 -5.26 -19.99
CA GLN A 156 18.59 -6.65 -19.62
C GLN A 156 17.58 -6.76 -18.46
N ALA A 157 16.93 -5.66 -18.07
CA ALA A 157 15.95 -5.69 -16.98
C ALA A 157 14.88 -6.76 -17.21
N GLY A 158 14.54 -7.46 -16.15
CA GLY A 158 13.40 -8.39 -16.14
C GLY A 158 12.10 -7.72 -15.80
N MET A 159 12.18 -6.59 -15.07
CA MET A 159 11.01 -5.86 -14.58
C MET A 159 11.29 -4.36 -14.50
N LEU A 160 10.36 -3.56 -15.01
CA LEU A 160 10.27 -2.13 -14.75
C LEU A 160 9.11 -1.89 -13.78
N TYR A 161 9.33 -1.08 -12.74
CA TYR A 161 8.31 -0.75 -11.74
C TYR A 161 7.98 0.73 -11.73
N VAL A 162 6.71 1.05 -11.95
CA VAL A 162 6.16 2.40 -11.92
C VAL A 162 5.04 2.46 -10.89
N CYS A 163 5.18 3.26 -9.84
CA CYS A 163 4.13 3.54 -8.87
C CYS A 163 3.38 4.83 -9.29
N ASN A 164 2.12 4.74 -9.65
CA ASN A 164 1.39 5.88 -10.20
C ASN A 164 -0.05 6.00 -9.66
N PRO A 165 -0.35 7.02 -8.85
CA PRO A 165 0.54 8.06 -8.27
C PRO A 165 1.67 7.50 -7.43
N ASN A 166 2.85 8.16 -7.45
CA ASN A 166 4.03 7.67 -6.76
C ASN A 166 3.91 7.77 -5.22
N ASN A 167 4.47 6.85 -4.52
CA ASN A 167 4.68 6.90 -3.08
C ASN A 167 6.19 7.00 -2.81
N PRO A 168 6.75 8.10 -2.24
CA PRO A 168 6.08 8.98 -1.29
C PRO A 168 5.53 10.30 -1.84
N THR A 169 5.85 10.68 -3.06
CA THR A 169 5.64 12.04 -3.57
C THR A 169 4.18 12.37 -3.87
N GLY A 170 3.36 11.36 -4.15
CA GLY A 170 1.98 11.51 -4.60
C GLY A 170 1.85 12.04 -6.02
N THR A 171 2.95 12.31 -6.71
CA THR A 171 2.99 12.87 -8.06
C THR A 171 2.58 11.84 -9.11
N MET A 172 2.10 12.35 -10.23
CA MET A 172 1.68 11.54 -11.37
C MET A 172 2.77 11.47 -12.43
N THR A 173 3.01 10.28 -12.95
CA THR A 173 3.70 10.08 -14.21
C THR A 173 2.66 10.18 -15.33
N PRO A 174 2.87 10.99 -16.37
CA PRO A 174 1.92 11.13 -17.46
C PRO A 174 1.58 9.79 -18.13
N THR A 175 0.33 9.62 -18.50
CA THR A 175 -0.17 8.38 -19.13
C THR A 175 0.62 8.00 -20.38
N ASP A 176 0.97 9.00 -21.22
CA ASP A 176 1.76 8.76 -22.44
C ASP A 176 3.19 8.31 -22.13
N ALA A 177 3.80 8.80 -21.04
CA ALA A 177 5.10 8.30 -20.60
C ALA A 177 5.03 6.83 -20.14
N ILE A 178 3.94 6.42 -19.48
CA ILE A 178 3.73 5.01 -19.12
C ILE A 178 3.50 4.15 -20.39
N ARG A 179 2.80 4.67 -21.40
CA ARG A 179 2.68 4.00 -22.71
C ARG A 179 4.04 3.83 -23.39
N GLN A 180 4.88 4.87 -23.35
CA GLN A 180 6.24 4.78 -23.85
C GLN A 180 7.03 3.71 -23.09
N ALA A 181 6.96 3.68 -21.75
CA ALA A 181 7.61 2.64 -20.95
C ALA A 181 7.19 1.23 -21.40
N LEU A 182 5.90 1.03 -21.68
CA LEU A 182 5.35 -0.24 -22.13
C LEU A 182 5.83 -0.63 -23.54
N ALA A 183 5.92 0.33 -24.45
CA ALA A 183 6.35 0.11 -25.84
C ALA A 183 7.87 -0.17 -25.94
N ASP A 184 8.67 0.61 -25.19
CA ASP A 184 10.14 0.68 -25.40
C ASP A 184 10.94 -0.11 -24.33
N LYS A 185 10.27 -0.74 -23.36
CA LYS A 185 10.96 -1.55 -22.34
C LYS A 185 11.80 -2.68 -22.95
N PRO A 186 12.84 -3.16 -22.26
CA PRO A 186 13.66 -4.27 -22.73
C PRO A 186 12.80 -5.48 -23.13
N LYS A 187 13.14 -6.13 -24.23
CA LYS A 187 12.41 -7.29 -24.76
C LYS A 187 12.33 -8.40 -23.70
N GLY A 188 11.11 -8.90 -23.48
CA GLY A 188 10.82 -9.95 -22.50
C GLY A 188 10.81 -9.46 -21.04
N SER A 189 10.94 -8.15 -20.79
CA SER A 189 10.67 -7.57 -19.47
C SER A 189 9.17 -7.35 -19.26
N VAL A 190 8.76 -7.25 -17.99
CA VAL A 190 7.38 -6.93 -17.60
C VAL A 190 7.35 -5.53 -17.04
N LEU A 191 6.40 -4.69 -17.52
CA LEU A 191 6.07 -3.42 -16.88
C LEU A 191 5.06 -3.68 -15.77
N VAL A 192 5.40 -3.32 -14.53
CA VAL A 192 4.49 -3.36 -13.39
C VAL A 192 4.09 -1.94 -13.03
N VAL A 193 2.80 -1.62 -13.18
CA VAL A 193 2.21 -0.35 -12.79
C VAL A 193 1.44 -0.53 -11.49
N ASP A 194 1.95 0.05 -10.40
CA ASP A 194 1.31 0.01 -9.10
C ASP A 194 0.34 1.19 -8.96
N GLU A 195 -0.93 0.91 -9.14
CA GLU A 195 -2.03 1.86 -9.07
C GLU A 195 -2.69 1.91 -7.69
N ALA A 196 -1.94 1.69 -6.62
CA ALA A 196 -2.48 1.71 -5.25
C ALA A 196 -3.20 3.03 -4.89
N TYR A 197 -2.89 4.12 -5.58
CA TYR A 197 -3.43 5.46 -5.32
C TYR A 197 -4.22 6.05 -6.48
N ILE A 198 -4.40 5.35 -7.59
CA ILE A 198 -5.01 5.90 -8.82
C ILE A 198 -6.43 6.45 -8.58
N ASP A 199 -7.20 5.81 -7.72
CA ASP A 199 -8.57 6.23 -7.41
C ASP A 199 -8.68 7.59 -6.69
N PHE A 200 -7.56 8.17 -6.25
CA PHE A 200 -7.51 9.53 -5.72
C PHE A 200 -7.31 10.60 -6.81
N SER A 201 -6.91 10.20 -8.03
CA SER A 201 -6.64 11.07 -9.17
C SER A 201 -7.78 11.06 -10.19
N ASP A 202 -7.70 11.96 -11.18
CA ASP A 202 -8.59 11.96 -12.36
C ASP A 202 -7.96 11.26 -13.57
N ALA A 203 -6.73 10.75 -13.41
CA ALA A 203 -6.04 10.05 -14.49
C ALA A 203 -6.70 8.70 -14.79
N PRO A 204 -6.69 8.30 -16.07
CA PRO A 204 -7.19 6.98 -16.46
C PRO A 204 -6.30 5.87 -15.91
N SER A 205 -6.92 4.75 -15.53
CA SER A 205 -6.19 3.54 -15.14
C SER A 205 -5.60 2.82 -16.34
N CYS A 206 -4.45 2.17 -16.16
CA CYS A 206 -3.83 1.29 -17.15
C CYS A 206 -4.50 -0.09 -17.25
N VAL A 207 -5.50 -0.38 -16.44
CA VAL A 207 -6.16 -1.70 -16.39
C VAL A 207 -6.70 -2.14 -17.75
N SER A 208 -7.29 -1.23 -18.54
CA SER A 208 -7.85 -1.58 -19.87
C SER A 208 -6.78 -2.04 -20.87
N TRP A 209 -5.51 -1.69 -20.68
CA TRP A 209 -4.42 -2.01 -21.60
C TRP A 209 -4.00 -3.48 -21.53
N VAL A 210 -4.35 -4.19 -20.46
CA VAL A 210 -4.03 -5.63 -20.33
C VAL A 210 -4.74 -6.50 -21.38
N LYS A 211 -5.71 -5.96 -22.12
CA LYS A 211 -6.36 -6.63 -23.24
C LYS A 211 -5.43 -6.79 -24.45
N GLU A 212 -4.46 -5.89 -24.59
CA GLU A 212 -3.61 -5.76 -25.77
C GLU A 212 -2.13 -6.02 -25.44
N HIS A 213 -1.78 -6.11 -24.15
CA HIS A 213 -0.39 -6.21 -23.68
C HIS A 213 -0.21 -7.34 -22.68
N ASP A 214 0.39 -8.44 -23.15
CA ASP A 214 0.66 -9.63 -22.32
C ASP A 214 1.81 -9.45 -21.33
N ASP A 215 2.55 -8.35 -21.42
CA ASP A 215 3.72 -8.02 -20.61
C ASP A 215 3.51 -6.80 -19.71
N LEU A 216 2.23 -6.45 -19.46
CA LEU A 216 1.78 -5.46 -18.50
C LEU A 216 1.12 -6.13 -17.30
N LEU A 217 1.54 -5.73 -16.09
CA LEU A 217 0.89 -6.09 -14.83
C LEU A 217 0.46 -4.82 -14.10
N VAL A 218 -0.82 -4.69 -13.79
CA VAL A 218 -1.37 -3.57 -13.02
C VAL A 218 -1.76 -4.07 -11.62
N LEU A 219 -1.39 -3.32 -10.57
CA LEU A 219 -1.72 -3.65 -9.20
C LEU A 219 -2.76 -2.68 -8.64
N ARG A 220 -3.79 -3.21 -7.97
CA ARG A 220 -4.84 -2.44 -7.30
C ARG A 220 -4.98 -2.90 -5.85
N THR A 221 -5.43 -2.02 -4.96
CA THR A 221 -5.55 -2.34 -3.53
C THR A 221 -6.79 -1.76 -2.88
N PHE A 222 -7.35 -2.48 -1.94
CA PHE A 222 -8.42 -1.98 -1.06
C PHE A 222 -7.88 -1.27 0.19
N SER A 223 -6.56 -1.21 0.36
CA SER A 223 -5.92 -0.63 1.56
C SER A 223 -6.07 0.88 1.67
N LYS A 224 -6.18 1.62 0.55
CA LYS A 224 -6.07 3.08 0.53
C LYS A 224 -7.43 3.76 0.51
N ILE A 225 -7.98 4.10 -0.63
CA ILE A 225 -9.25 4.85 -0.71
C ILE A 225 -10.43 4.07 -0.09
N TYR A 226 -10.43 2.75 -0.20
CA TYR A 226 -11.46 1.90 0.40
C TYR A 226 -11.34 1.78 1.93
N GLY A 227 -10.21 2.20 2.54
CA GLY A 227 -10.01 2.20 3.97
C GLY A 227 -9.86 0.82 4.60
N MET A 228 -9.41 -0.16 3.85
CA MET A 228 -9.35 -1.56 4.26
C MET A 228 -7.91 -2.08 4.44
N ALA A 229 -7.00 -1.23 4.90
CA ALA A 229 -5.57 -1.59 5.04
C ALA A 229 -5.35 -2.86 5.88
N GLY A 230 -6.10 -3.02 6.97
CA GLY A 230 -6.03 -4.19 7.86
C GLY A 230 -6.73 -5.45 7.30
N ALA A 231 -7.63 -5.32 6.32
CA ALA A 231 -8.37 -6.46 5.74
C ALA A 231 -7.57 -7.25 4.71
N ARG A 232 -6.45 -6.70 4.24
CA ARG A 232 -5.48 -7.37 3.36
C ARG A 232 -6.06 -7.91 2.06
N VAL A 233 -6.67 -7.06 1.23
CA VAL A 233 -7.16 -7.41 -0.10
C VAL A 233 -6.52 -6.52 -1.15
N GLY A 234 -6.04 -7.13 -2.24
CA GLY A 234 -5.49 -6.46 -3.41
C GLY A 234 -5.63 -7.32 -4.65
N LEU A 235 -5.45 -6.70 -5.80
CA LEU A 235 -5.61 -7.35 -7.10
C LEU A 235 -4.32 -7.20 -7.90
N ALA A 236 -4.02 -8.22 -8.70
CA ALA A 236 -3.09 -8.16 -9.82
C ALA A 236 -3.89 -8.38 -11.10
N ILE A 237 -3.68 -7.53 -12.08
CA ILE A 237 -4.41 -7.51 -13.34
C ILE A 237 -3.40 -7.61 -14.47
N GLY A 238 -3.53 -8.59 -15.36
CA GLY A 238 -2.61 -8.85 -16.46
C GLY A 238 -3.00 -10.09 -17.27
N ALA A 239 -2.18 -10.45 -18.23
CA ALA A 239 -2.41 -11.70 -18.98
C ALA A 239 -2.40 -12.91 -18.05
N PRO A 240 -3.23 -13.94 -18.29
CA PRO A 240 -3.28 -15.15 -17.47
C PRO A 240 -1.90 -15.77 -17.23
N ALA A 241 -1.06 -15.84 -18.25
CA ALA A 241 0.30 -16.37 -18.15
C ALA A 241 1.21 -15.59 -17.18
N LEU A 242 1.02 -14.26 -17.03
CA LEU A 242 1.73 -13.51 -16.00
C LEU A 242 1.21 -13.83 -14.60
N LEU A 243 -0.11 -13.93 -14.46
CA LEU A 243 -0.75 -14.21 -13.17
C LEU A 243 -0.39 -15.62 -12.66
N GLU A 244 -0.34 -16.62 -13.54
CA GLU A 244 0.15 -17.97 -13.22
C GLU A 244 1.59 -17.95 -12.67
N ARG A 245 2.47 -17.12 -13.23
CA ARG A 245 3.85 -16.98 -12.73
C ARG A 245 3.90 -16.38 -11.33
N LEU A 246 2.98 -15.48 -10.97
CA LEU A 246 2.86 -14.97 -9.61
C LEU A 246 2.34 -16.05 -8.67
N ALA A 247 1.37 -16.84 -9.11
CA ALA A 247 0.72 -17.89 -8.33
C ALA A 247 1.71 -18.94 -7.81
N VAL A 248 2.80 -19.22 -8.53
CA VAL A 248 3.89 -20.11 -8.09
C VAL A 248 4.46 -19.70 -6.72
N PHE A 249 4.43 -18.41 -6.37
CA PHE A 249 5.01 -17.88 -5.13
C PHE A 249 4.00 -17.70 -4.00
N GLY A 250 2.73 -17.98 -4.20
CA GLY A 250 1.74 -17.83 -3.14
C GLY A 250 0.29 -17.73 -3.63
N GLY A 251 -0.01 -18.31 -4.79
CA GLY A 251 -1.35 -18.32 -5.36
C GLY A 251 -2.39 -19.00 -4.48
N ASP A 252 -1.99 -19.95 -3.64
CA ASP A 252 -2.87 -20.66 -2.71
C ASP A 252 -3.20 -19.88 -1.42
N ASN A 253 -2.58 -18.72 -1.21
CA ASN A 253 -2.83 -17.86 -0.07
C ASN A 253 -4.11 -17.03 -0.27
N VAL A 254 -5.26 -17.65 -0.06
CA VAL A 254 -6.57 -17.01 -0.18
C VAL A 254 -6.73 -15.94 0.90
N PRO A 255 -7.10 -14.70 0.56
CA PRO A 255 -7.41 -13.68 1.56
C PRO A 255 -8.58 -14.09 2.45
N ALA A 256 -8.62 -13.55 3.68
CA ALA A 256 -9.70 -13.85 4.61
C ALA A 256 -11.07 -13.45 4.03
N GLY A 257 -12.08 -14.30 4.25
CA GLY A 257 -13.45 -14.09 3.74
C GLY A 257 -14.05 -12.75 4.17
N THR A 258 -13.74 -12.30 5.39
CA THR A 258 -14.12 -10.97 5.88
C THR A 258 -13.57 -9.85 4.98
N GLY A 259 -12.32 -9.94 4.58
CA GLY A 259 -11.69 -8.99 3.66
C GLY A 259 -12.33 -9.02 2.28
N LEU A 260 -12.56 -10.21 1.73
CA LEU A 260 -13.14 -10.40 0.39
C LEU A 260 -14.56 -9.84 0.29
N LEU A 261 -15.44 -10.13 1.27
CA LEU A 261 -16.81 -9.62 1.29
C LEU A 261 -16.85 -8.10 1.51
N GLY A 262 -15.98 -7.56 2.39
CA GLY A 262 -15.85 -6.11 2.53
C GLY A 262 -15.34 -5.42 1.26
N ALA A 263 -14.41 -6.04 0.52
CA ALA A 263 -13.92 -5.53 -0.74
C ALA A 263 -15.02 -5.54 -1.82
N ARG A 264 -15.79 -6.63 -1.92
CA ARG A 264 -16.92 -6.73 -2.81
C ARG A 264 -17.96 -5.64 -2.53
N ALA A 265 -18.40 -5.51 -1.29
CA ALA A 265 -19.35 -4.47 -0.89
C ALA A 265 -18.82 -3.05 -1.15
N SER A 266 -17.51 -2.86 -1.07
CA SER A 266 -16.88 -1.58 -1.41
C SER A 266 -16.90 -1.28 -2.92
N LEU A 267 -16.78 -2.28 -3.79
CA LEU A 267 -16.93 -2.12 -5.26
C LEU A 267 -18.37 -1.86 -5.67
N GLU A 268 -19.33 -2.45 -4.95
CA GLU A 268 -20.76 -2.27 -5.19
C GLU A 268 -21.28 -0.89 -4.71
N ASP A 269 -20.56 -0.21 -3.80
CA ASP A 269 -20.91 1.12 -3.31
C ASP A 269 -20.43 2.21 -4.29
N VAL A 270 -21.22 2.50 -5.29
CA VAL A 270 -20.91 3.48 -6.36
C VAL A 270 -20.66 4.90 -5.84
N LYS A 271 -21.10 5.24 -4.62
CA LYS A 271 -20.90 6.56 -4.01
C LYS A 271 -19.58 6.68 -3.26
N LEU A 272 -18.96 5.56 -2.91
CA LEU A 272 -17.80 5.52 -2.02
C LEU A 272 -16.59 6.26 -2.62
N LEU A 273 -16.20 5.91 -3.84
CA LEU A 273 -15.02 6.48 -4.49
C LEU A 273 -15.16 7.99 -4.73
N PRO A 274 -16.24 8.50 -5.38
CA PRO A 274 -16.39 9.94 -5.59
C PRO A 274 -16.37 10.74 -4.28
N GLN A 275 -17.05 10.28 -3.24
CA GLN A 275 -17.09 10.94 -1.95
C GLN A 275 -15.70 10.99 -1.28
N ARG A 276 -14.99 9.88 -1.24
CA ARG A 276 -13.67 9.80 -0.60
C ARG A 276 -12.61 10.56 -1.36
N LYS A 277 -12.65 10.51 -2.69
CA LYS A 277 -11.77 11.28 -3.56
C LYS A 277 -11.94 12.78 -3.30
N ALA A 278 -13.18 13.28 -3.32
CA ALA A 278 -13.48 14.70 -3.06
C ALA A 278 -13.01 15.13 -1.67
N LEU A 279 -13.32 14.37 -0.62
CA LEU A 279 -12.88 14.66 0.75
C LEU A 279 -11.35 14.67 0.88
N ASN A 280 -10.67 13.70 0.27
CA ASN A 280 -9.21 13.64 0.28
C ASN A 280 -8.60 14.84 -0.45
N ALA A 281 -9.05 15.13 -1.66
CA ALA A 281 -8.58 16.25 -2.46
C ALA A 281 -8.75 17.57 -1.70
N GLN A 282 -9.93 17.84 -1.13
CA GLN A 282 -10.18 19.04 -0.35
C GLN A 282 -9.18 19.17 0.82
N ARG A 283 -8.97 18.11 1.62
CA ARG A 283 -8.07 18.16 2.79
C ARG A 283 -6.60 18.29 2.38
N ARG A 284 -6.22 17.63 1.30
CA ARG A 284 -4.88 17.73 0.73
C ARG A 284 -4.60 19.17 0.28
N GLU A 285 -5.45 19.74 -0.54
CA GLU A 285 -5.27 21.08 -1.11
C GLU A 285 -5.32 22.17 -0.03
N GLU A 286 -6.26 22.10 0.92
CA GLU A 286 -6.32 23.00 2.07
C GLU A 286 -5.00 22.99 2.84
N THR A 287 -4.39 21.80 3.03
CA THR A 287 -3.16 21.67 3.80
C THR A 287 -1.94 22.11 3.01
N ILE A 288 -1.83 21.70 1.74
CA ILE A 288 -0.73 22.11 0.86
C ILE A 288 -0.69 23.64 0.71
N THR A 289 -1.85 24.29 0.48
CA THR A 289 -1.96 25.74 0.38
C THR A 289 -1.49 26.40 1.68
N TRP A 290 -1.93 25.87 2.82
CA TRP A 290 -1.55 26.39 4.14
C TRP A 290 -0.04 26.25 4.42
N VAL A 291 0.57 25.13 4.01
CA VAL A 291 2.02 24.88 4.15
C VAL A 291 2.83 25.82 3.23
N LYS A 292 2.41 25.95 1.95
CA LYS A 292 3.05 26.85 0.97
C LYS A 292 3.00 28.31 1.41
N ALA A 293 1.90 28.76 1.99
CA ALA A 293 1.77 30.12 2.54
C ALA A 293 2.75 30.43 3.68
N ARG A 294 3.41 29.41 4.24
CA ARG A 294 4.47 29.52 5.26
C ARG A 294 5.89 29.35 4.69
N GLY A 295 6.03 29.39 3.37
CA GLY A 295 7.33 29.35 2.70
C GLY A 295 7.93 27.94 2.51
N PHE A 296 7.16 26.88 2.74
CA PHE A 296 7.60 25.50 2.49
C PHE A 296 7.18 25.03 1.10
N THR A 297 7.99 24.16 0.50
CA THR A 297 7.69 23.51 -0.78
C THR A 297 6.96 22.19 -0.53
N CYS A 298 5.96 21.88 -1.38
CA CYS A 298 5.24 20.62 -1.37
C CYS A 298 5.23 20.00 -2.76
N THR A 299 5.24 18.66 -2.82
CA THR A 299 5.01 17.95 -4.08
C THR A 299 3.59 18.18 -4.61
N ALA A 300 3.42 18.12 -5.94
CA ALA A 300 2.13 18.24 -6.63
C ALA A 300 1.36 16.90 -6.55
N SER A 301 0.92 16.55 -5.35
CA SER A 301 0.31 15.23 -5.09
C SER A 301 -1.10 15.11 -5.63
N GLN A 302 -1.41 13.92 -6.16
CA GLN A 302 -2.75 13.45 -6.49
C GLN A 302 -3.15 12.17 -5.71
N SER A 303 -2.43 11.87 -4.61
CA SER A 303 -2.70 10.71 -3.76
C SER A 303 -3.28 11.11 -2.39
N ASN A 304 -3.31 10.18 -1.44
CA ASN A 304 -3.63 10.48 -0.04
C ASN A 304 -2.40 10.81 0.82
N CYS A 305 -1.31 11.20 0.20
CA CYS A 305 -0.13 11.73 0.90
C CYS A 305 0.59 12.75 0.00
N PHE A 306 1.41 13.58 0.61
CA PHE A 306 2.28 14.54 -0.08
C PHE A 306 3.57 14.70 0.70
N MET A 307 4.62 15.21 0.03
CA MET A 307 5.89 15.53 0.67
C MET A 307 6.00 17.03 0.93
N ILE A 308 6.68 17.39 2.03
CA ILE A 308 7.03 18.75 2.39
C ILE A 308 8.55 18.83 2.52
N ASP A 309 9.20 19.75 1.80
CA ASP A 309 10.57 20.14 2.07
C ASP A 309 10.58 21.04 3.32
N VAL A 310 11.06 20.50 4.42
CA VAL A 310 11.12 21.20 5.71
C VAL A 310 12.42 21.99 5.92
N LYS A 311 13.31 21.99 4.91
CA LYS A 311 14.59 22.75 4.87
C LYS A 311 15.53 22.47 6.05
N GLN A 312 15.31 21.40 6.75
CA GLN A 312 16.12 20.91 7.87
C GLN A 312 16.05 19.38 7.90
N PRO A 313 16.87 18.67 8.70
CA PRO A 313 16.83 17.23 8.77
C PRO A 313 15.42 16.72 9.11
N ALA A 314 14.83 15.92 8.20
CA ALA A 314 13.47 15.39 8.32
C ALA A 314 13.25 14.58 9.60
N GLU A 315 14.28 13.84 10.03
CA GLU A 315 14.24 13.04 11.26
C GLU A 315 13.90 13.89 12.49
N GLN A 316 14.54 15.04 12.64
CA GLN A 316 14.27 15.95 13.75
C GLN A 316 12.82 16.48 13.74
N VAL A 317 12.28 16.78 12.55
CA VAL A 317 10.89 17.25 12.42
C VAL A 317 9.93 16.12 12.76
N ILE A 318 10.18 14.92 12.27
CA ILE A 318 9.36 13.72 12.59
C ILE A 318 9.34 13.49 14.11
N GLU A 319 10.49 13.55 14.78
CA GLU A 319 10.59 13.37 16.23
C GLU A 319 9.86 14.47 17.01
N LYS A 320 10.04 15.76 16.63
CA LYS A 320 9.34 16.89 17.25
C LYS A 320 7.82 16.75 17.15
N LEU A 321 7.30 16.40 15.98
CA LEU A 321 5.85 16.19 15.79
C LEU A 321 5.35 14.95 16.55
N ALA A 322 6.12 13.87 16.56
CA ALA A 322 5.79 12.66 17.31
C ALA A 322 5.72 12.92 18.82
N GLY A 323 6.62 13.75 19.36
CA GLY A 323 6.59 14.21 20.75
C GLY A 323 5.31 14.97 21.11
N GLN A 324 4.64 15.59 20.15
CA GLN A 324 3.36 16.28 20.30
C GLN A 324 2.15 15.41 19.88
N GLY A 325 2.36 14.10 19.70
CA GLY A 325 1.31 13.13 19.37
C GLY A 325 0.89 13.13 17.89
N VAL A 326 1.66 13.74 16.99
CA VAL A 326 1.40 13.72 15.53
C VAL A 326 2.46 12.88 14.84
N LEU A 327 2.07 11.70 14.34
CA LEU A 327 2.96 10.78 13.65
C LEU A 327 2.90 11.03 12.15
N ILE A 328 4.01 11.44 11.55
CA ILE A 328 4.17 11.60 10.09
C ILE A 328 5.15 10.57 9.54
N GLY A 329 5.31 10.52 8.21
CA GLY A 329 6.12 9.49 7.55
C GLY A 329 7.62 9.63 7.80
N ARG A 330 8.33 8.61 7.32
CA ARG A 330 9.75 8.35 7.53
C ARG A 330 10.66 9.20 6.65
N VAL A 331 11.98 9.10 6.89
CA VAL A 331 13.03 9.71 6.07
C VAL A 331 13.35 8.83 4.84
N TRP A 332 13.65 9.45 3.72
CA TRP A 332 14.26 8.84 2.54
C TRP A 332 15.71 9.33 2.40
N LYS A 333 16.66 8.41 2.19
CA LYS A 333 18.10 8.73 2.17
C LYS A 333 18.49 9.79 1.15
N ASN A 334 17.88 9.73 -0.03
CA ASN A 334 18.13 10.69 -1.11
C ASN A 334 17.33 12.00 -0.98
N TRP A 335 16.39 12.06 -0.02
CA TRP A 335 15.57 13.23 0.28
C TRP A 335 15.55 13.53 1.78
N PRO A 336 16.72 13.86 2.41
CA PRO A 336 16.89 13.91 3.85
C PRO A 336 16.17 15.08 4.53
N GLN A 337 15.65 16.06 3.75
CA GLN A 337 14.91 17.21 4.24
C GLN A 337 13.41 17.14 3.94
N TRP A 338 12.94 16.03 3.35
CA TRP A 338 11.55 15.89 2.99
C TRP A 338 10.81 14.95 3.94
N VAL A 339 9.64 15.38 4.39
CA VAL A 339 8.75 14.57 5.21
C VAL A 339 7.49 14.23 4.44
N ARG A 340 6.99 12.98 4.57
CA ARG A 340 5.71 12.58 3.99
C ARG A 340 4.59 12.75 5.01
N VAL A 341 3.50 13.39 4.60
CA VAL A 341 2.28 13.56 5.40
C VAL A 341 1.13 12.83 4.71
N THR A 342 0.49 11.91 5.43
CA THR A 342 -0.76 11.29 4.99
C THR A 342 -1.91 12.26 5.17
N VAL A 343 -2.86 12.28 4.24
CA VAL A 343 -4.08 13.11 4.34
C VAL A 343 -5.05 12.44 5.31
N GLY A 344 -5.22 13.04 6.47
CA GLY A 344 -6.13 12.60 7.53
C GLY A 344 -7.53 13.21 7.42
N SER A 345 -8.34 12.97 8.44
CA SER A 345 -9.63 13.64 8.65
C SER A 345 -9.46 15.15 8.90
N LYS A 346 -10.56 15.90 8.86
CA LYS A 346 -10.55 17.35 9.16
C LYS A 346 -9.86 17.65 10.49
N ARG A 347 -10.20 16.88 11.53
CA ARG A 347 -9.63 17.04 12.89
C ARG A 347 -8.13 16.73 12.91
N GLU A 348 -7.71 15.64 12.26
CA GLU A 348 -6.30 15.24 12.22
C GLU A 348 -5.44 16.24 11.45
N MET A 349 -5.92 16.74 10.29
CA MET A 349 -5.20 17.77 9.53
C MET A 349 -5.18 19.10 10.24
N ALA A 350 -6.21 19.46 11.01
CA ALA A 350 -6.19 20.65 11.87
C ALA A 350 -5.10 20.54 12.96
N ARG A 351 -5.04 19.39 13.64
CA ARG A 351 -4.01 19.12 14.66
C ARG A 351 -2.61 19.10 14.07
N PHE A 352 -2.45 18.48 12.88
CA PHE A 352 -1.16 18.55 12.16
C PHE A 352 -0.72 19.99 11.93
N ARG A 353 -1.58 20.86 11.37
CA ARG A 353 -1.25 22.27 11.10
C ARG A 353 -0.88 23.04 12.36
N GLU A 354 -1.62 22.83 13.44
CA GLU A 354 -1.34 23.44 14.75
C GLU A 354 0.06 23.07 15.24
N VAL A 355 0.37 21.77 15.31
CA VAL A 355 1.66 21.27 15.81
C VAL A 355 2.79 21.64 14.87
N PHE A 356 2.58 21.53 13.55
CA PHE A 356 3.59 21.91 12.56
C PHE A 356 3.94 23.38 12.67
N ALA A 357 2.96 24.28 12.79
CA ALA A 357 3.22 25.71 13.00
C ALA A 357 4.04 25.97 14.26
N ALA A 358 3.68 25.35 15.38
CA ALA A 358 4.37 25.54 16.65
C ALA A 358 5.83 25.03 16.60
N GLN A 359 6.11 23.95 15.88
CA GLN A 359 7.44 23.35 15.80
C GLN A 359 8.33 23.97 14.71
N MET A 360 7.73 24.62 13.69
CA MET A 360 8.43 25.21 12.55
C MET A 360 8.53 26.75 12.63
N SER A 361 7.93 27.38 13.63
CA SER A 361 8.01 28.85 13.84
C SER A 361 9.36 29.34 14.45
N SER A 362 10.28 28.40 14.70
CA SER A 362 11.58 28.69 15.36
C SER A 362 12.76 28.60 14.38
N VAL A 363 12.55 28.81 13.06
CA VAL A 363 13.62 28.83 12.04
C VAL A 363 13.79 30.22 11.46
#